data_8a99a340e925321f1f37e4912fa88eb6
#
_entry.id   8a99a340e925321f1f37e4912fa88eb6
#
_cell.length_a   1.000
_cell.length_b   1.000
_cell.length_c   1.000
_cell.angle_alpha   90.00
_cell.angle_beta   90.00
_cell.angle_gamma   90.00
#
_symmetry.space_group_name_H-M   'P 1'
#
loop_
_entity.id
_entity.type
_entity.pdbx_description
1 polymer ?
#
loop_
_entity_poly.entity_id
_entity_poly.type
_entity_poly.pdbx_seq_one_letter_code
_entity_poly.pdbx_strand_id
1 'polypeptide(L)'
;LALNMTDSDYCDNIKDEVFESISDHLSYNGTDYIDTENAHIGTEGIDEFEVVSWDFISSERIRRDDDTVKYHFKYNVELRGTSYDYWGRDDDTKEVILSYGTNHLFSGSITVEIEREANIFIDFEDSNSFDVAKIVAGKLQEMSYEENFSDPEFERYGRYGNCPDCGTPLDDDNVGGNGFCINCAPTH
;
A
#
# COMPACT_ATOMS: atom_id res chain seq x y z
N LEU A 1 39.41 -4.41 26.20
CA LEU A 1 39.47 -3.35 25.17
C LEU A 1 38.12 -3.34 24.47
N ALA A 2 37.21 -2.45 24.90
CA ALA A 2 35.99 -2.20 24.17
C ALA A 2 36.38 -1.62 22.81
N LEU A 3 36.11 -2.33 21.73
CA LEU A 3 36.20 -1.82 20.38
C LEU A 3 35.17 -0.71 20.27
N ASN A 4 35.61 0.53 20.10
CA ASN A 4 34.72 1.66 19.83
C ASN A 4 34.06 1.39 18.47
N MET A 5 32.79 1.08 18.47
CA MET A 5 31.98 0.93 17.27
C MET A 5 31.97 2.26 16.51
N THR A 6 32.23 2.23 15.20
CA THR A 6 32.07 3.42 14.36
C THR A 6 30.60 3.68 14.07
N ASP A 7 30.25 4.91 13.65
CA ASP A 7 28.89 5.23 13.22
C ASP A 7 28.42 4.31 12.06
N SER A 8 29.34 3.92 11.17
CA SER A 8 29.04 3.00 10.07
C SER A 8 28.69 1.61 10.59
N ASP A 9 29.49 1.06 11.50
CA ASP A 9 29.24 -0.26 12.10
C ASP A 9 27.90 -0.27 12.85
N TYR A 10 27.61 0.82 13.57
CA TYR A 10 26.32 0.99 14.25
C TYR A 10 25.15 0.94 13.27
N CYS A 11 25.19 1.77 12.22
CA CYS A 11 24.13 1.83 11.24
C CYS A 11 23.94 0.50 10.49
N ASP A 12 25.03 -0.17 10.15
CA ASP A 12 24.98 -1.48 9.49
C ASP A 12 24.34 -2.55 10.35
N ASN A 13 24.51 -2.49 11.66
CA ASN A 13 23.92 -3.45 12.59
C ASN A 13 22.42 -3.27 12.79
N ILE A 14 21.92 -2.03 12.77
CA ILE A 14 20.53 -1.73 13.12
C ILE A 14 19.62 -1.47 11.91
N LYS A 15 20.15 -1.43 10.68
CA LYS A 15 19.39 -1.06 9.48
C LYS A 15 18.11 -1.87 9.27
N ASP A 16 18.16 -3.16 9.57
CA ASP A 16 17.01 -4.06 9.40
C ASP A 16 15.95 -3.75 10.47
N GLU A 17 16.35 -3.55 11.72
CA GLU A 17 15.46 -3.18 12.84
C GLU A 17 14.82 -1.80 12.63
N VAL A 18 15.58 -0.84 12.09
CA VAL A 18 15.05 0.48 11.72
C VAL A 18 13.94 0.34 10.69
N PHE A 19 14.14 -0.50 9.66
CA PHE A 19 13.09 -0.73 8.67
C PHE A 19 11.88 -1.45 9.27
N GLU A 20 12.10 -2.52 10.05
CA GLU A 20 11.02 -3.25 10.71
C GLU A 20 10.16 -2.33 11.59
N SER A 21 10.77 -1.38 12.29
CA SER A 21 10.06 -0.43 13.17
C SER A 21 9.10 0.51 12.42
N ILE A 22 9.28 0.72 11.10
CA ILE A 22 8.43 1.61 10.29
C ILE A 22 7.56 0.85 9.29
N SER A 23 7.72 -0.46 9.15
CA SER A 23 7.00 -1.25 8.13
C SER A 23 5.49 -1.26 8.37
N ASP A 24 5.05 -1.38 9.61
CA ASP A 24 3.63 -1.28 9.98
C ASP A 24 3.08 0.12 9.65
N HIS A 25 3.86 1.17 9.90
CA HIS A 25 3.45 2.53 9.56
C HIS A 25 3.24 2.70 8.04
N LEU A 26 4.12 2.11 7.21
CA LEU A 26 3.96 2.11 5.75
C LEU A 26 2.69 1.35 5.32
N SER A 27 2.38 0.24 5.96
CA SER A 27 1.20 -0.56 5.65
C SER A 27 -0.11 0.18 5.96
N TYR A 28 -0.14 1.00 7.01
CA TYR A 28 -1.34 1.77 7.39
C TYR A 28 -1.41 3.17 6.75
N ASN A 29 -0.27 3.79 6.47
CA ASN A 29 -0.20 5.19 6.02
C ASN A 29 0.53 5.32 4.67
N GLY A 30 0.57 4.26 3.86
CA GLY A 30 1.25 4.26 2.57
C GLY A 30 0.83 5.39 1.64
N THR A 31 -0.44 5.85 1.73
CA THR A 31 -0.99 6.97 0.96
C THR A 31 -0.18 8.27 1.14
N ASP A 32 0.42 8.49 2.31
CA ASP A 32 1.20 9.70 2.60
C ASP A 32 2.52 9.76 1.79
N TYR A 33 2.95 8.62 1.26
CA TYR A 33 4.25 8.47 0.59
C TYR A 33 4.17 8.17 -0.90
N ILE A 34 2.97 7.93 -1.45
CA ILE A 34 2.79 7.67 -2.87
C ILE A 34 2.49 8.94 -3.66
N ASP A 35 2.87 8.95 -4.94
CA ASP A 35 2.54 10.03 -5.88
C ASP A 35 1.13 9.80 -6.45
N THR A 36 0.11 10.28 -5.75
CA THR A 36 -1.30 10.11 -6.14
C THR A 36 -1.69 10.90 -7.39
N GLU A 37 -0.96 11.96 -7.74
CA GLU A 37 -1.29 12.81 -8.89
C GLU A 37 -1.04 12.12 -10.23
N ASN A 38 -0.09 11.18 -10.24
CA ASN A 38 0.34 10.46 -11.45
C ASN A 38 -0.01 8.96 -11.42
N ALA A 39 -0.81 8.52 -10.47
CA ALA A 39 -1.21 7.13 -10.32
C ALA A 39 -2.65 6.89 -10.78
N HIS A 40 -2.94 5.66 -11.22
CA HIS A 40 -4.27 5.24 -11.70
C HIS A 40 -5.19 4.82 -10.54
N ILE A 41 -5.26 5.66 -9.51
CA ILE A 41 -6.01 5.35 -8.29
C ILE A 41 -7.51 5.54 -8.52
N GLY A 42 -8.31 4.57 -8.10
CA GLY A 42 -9.76 4.64 -8.15
C GLY A 42 -10.36 5.75 -7.28
N THR A 43 -11.62 6.09 -7.51
CA THR A 43 -12.30 7.25 -6.91
C THR A 43 -12.46 7.16 -5.40
N GLU A 44 -12.51 5.96 -4.84
CA GLU A 44 -12.61 5.71 -3.40
C GLU A 44 -11.25 5.66 -2.69
N GLY A 45 -10.17 5.95 -3.44
CA GLY A 45 -8.82 5.96 -2.91
C GLY A 45 -8.17 4.58 -2.90
N ILE A 46 -7.04 4.50 -2.23
CA ILE A 46 -6.23 3.28 -2.13
C ILE A 46 -6.12 2.86 -0.67
N ASP A 47 -6.19 1.56 -0.45
CA ASP A 47 -6.21 0.95 0.87
C ASP A 47 -5.35 -0.32 0.88
N GLU A 48 -5.15 -0.93 2.05
CA GLU A 48 -4.49 -2.22 2.22
C GLU A 48 -3.08 -2.28 1.61
N PHE A 49 -2.18 -1.41 2.09
CA PHE A 49 -0.79 -1.47 1.65
C PHE A 49 -0.04 -2.67 2.24
N GLU A 50 0.78 -3.29 1.41
CA GLU A 50 1.72 -4.34 1.77
C GLU A 50 3.13 -3.96 1.32
N VAL A 51 4.11 -4.08 2.22
CA VAL A 51 5.52 -3.97 1.86
C VAL A 51 5.93 -5.25 1.14
N VAL A 52 6.21 -5.15 -0.16
CA VAL A 52 6.61 -6.29 -1.01
C VAL A 52 8.09 -6.58 -0.89
N SER A 53 8.90 -5.53 -0.96
CA SER A 53 10.35 -5.61 -0.85
C SER A 53 10.93 -4.29 -0.36
N TRP A 54 12.15 -4.37 0.15
CA TRP A 54 12.94 -3.20 0.50
C TRP A 54 14.43 -3.50 0.43
N ASP A 55 15.22 -2.46 0.14
CA ASP A 55 16.68 -2.51 0.09
C ASP A 55 17.27 -1.31 0.82
N PHE A 56 18.24 -1.56 1.69
CA PHE A 56 19.02 -0.50 2.32
C PHE A 56 19.96 0.15 1.30
N ILE A 57 19.96 1.49 1.23
CA ILE A 57 20.81 2.25 0.30
C ILE A 57 22.01 2.84 1.04
N SER A 58 21.75 3.59 2.09
CA SER A 58 22.77 4.33 2.82
C SER A 58 22.26 4.82 4.17
N SER A 59 23.20 5.17 5.03
CA SER A 59 22.94 5.89 6.26
C SER A 59 23.94 7.03 6.43
N GLU A 60 23.51 8.05 7.16
CA GLU A 60 24.37 9.17 7.52
C GLU A 60 24.00 9.73 8.89
N ARG A 61 25.02 10.19 9.62
CA ARG A 61 24.80 10.92 10.86
C ARG A 61 24.48 12.38 10.53
N ILE A 62 23.29 12.84 10.92
CA ILE A 62 22.80 14.19 10.63
C ILE A 62 23.23 15.17 11.69
N ARG A 63 23.08 14.80 12.95
CA ARG A 63 23.33 15.69 14.08
C ARG A 63 23.84 14.91 15.28
N ARG A 64 24.69 15.55 16.05
CA ARG A 64 25.09 15.13 17.39
C ARG A 64 25.07 16.33 18.31
N ASP A 65 24.25 16.24 19.33
CA ASP A 65 24.22 17.14 20.47
C ASP A 65 24.91 16.46 21.68
N ASP A 66 24.95 17.14 22.82
CA ASP A 66 25.52 16.58 24.04
C ASP A 66 24.75 15.36 24.54
N ASP A 67 23.44 15.35 24.31
CA ASP A 67 22.51 14.35 24.82
C ASP A 67 22.03 13.36 23.75
N THR A 68 21.97 13.76 22.47
CA THR A 68 21.37 12.93 21.39
C THR A 68 22.21 12.88 20.11
N VAL A 69 22.05 11.78 19.37
CA VAL A 69 22.60 11.60 18.03
C VAL A 69 21.48 11.20 17.08
N LYS A 70 21.41 11.87 15.92
CA LYS A 70 20.44 11.59 14.88
C LYS A 70 21.10 11.04 13.64
N TYR A 71 20.44 10.04 13.04
CA TYR A 71 20.83 9.42 11.79
C TYR A 71 19.68 9.40 10.81
N HIS A 72 20.02 9.52 9.52
CA HIS A 72 19.11 9.20 8.42
C HIS A 72 19.48 7.86 7.79
N PHE A 73 18.49 7.03 7.56
CA PHE A 73 18.58 5.78 6.84
C PHE A 73 17.76 5.90 5.58
N LYS A 74 18.35 5.60 4.44
CA LYS A 74 17.68 5.63 3.14
C LYS A 74 17.43 4.22 2.65
N TYR A 75 16.18 3.93 2.28
CA TYR A 75 15.76 2.65 1.70
C TYR A 75 15.07 2.85 0.37
N ASN A 76 15.23 1.90 -0.55
CA ASN A 76 14.27 1.68 -1.61
C ASN A 76 13.18 0.75 -1.09
N VAL A 77 11.93 1.06 -1.42
CA VAL A 77 10.78 0.30 -0.95
C VAL A 77 9.85 0.04 -2.13
N GLU A 78 9.26 -1.14 -2.15
CA GLU A 78 8.14 -1.48 -3.01
C GLU A 78 6.91 -1.74 -2.14
N LEU A 79 5.85 -0.99 -2.43
CA LEU A 79 4.53 -1.15 -1.79
C LEU A 79 3.52 -1.65 -2.82
N ARG A 80 2.74 -2.64 -2.43
CA ARG A 80 1.51 -3.03 -3.13
C ARG A 80 0.33 -2.39 -2.41
N GLY A 81 -0.62 -1.87 -3.16
CA GLY A 81 -1.88 -1.36 -2.63
C GLY A 81 -3.02 -1.67 -3.58
N THR A 82 -4.26 -1.60 -3.09
CA THR A 82 -5.46 -1.84 -3.89
C THR A 82 -6.36 -0.62 -3.82
N SER A 83 -6.78 -0.11 -4.96
CA SER A 83 -7.75 0.99 -5.05
C SER A 83 -9.07 0.49 -5.57
N TYR A 84 -10.14 1.23 -5.28
CA TYR A 84 -11.51 0.89 -5.63
C TYR A 84 -12.21 2.08 -6.28
N ASP A 85 -13.16 1.78 -7.18
CA ASP A 85 -14.10 2.78 -7.69
C ASP A 85 -15.48 2.57 -7.07
N TYR A 86 -16.19 3.68 -6.87
CA TYR A 86 -17.59 3.62 -6.50
C TYR A 86 -18.42 3.02 -7.65
N TRP A 87 -19.05 1.89 -7.37
CA TRP A 87 -19.89 1.21 -8.36
C TRP A 87 -21.37 1.57 -8.23
N GLY A 88 -21.83 1.74 -6.99
CA GLY A 88 -23.24 2.02 -6.71
C GLY A 88 -23.59 1.86 -5.25
N ARG A 89 -24.87 1.74 -5.00
CA ARG A 89 -25.39 1.45 -3.66
C ARG A 89 -26.48 0.38 -3.79
N ASP A 90 -26.42 -0.59 -2.92
CA ASP A 90 -27.47 -1.60 -2.81
C ASP A 90 -28.81 -0.94 -2.45
N ASP A 91 -29.87 -1.25 -3.20
CA ASP A 91 -31.17 -0.59 -3.03
C ASP A 91 -31.90 -1.03 -1.75
N ASP A 92 -31.64 -2.23 -1.29
CA ASP A 92 -32.28 -2.82 -0.11
C ASP A 92 -31.52 -2.48 1.18
N THR A 93 -30.21 -2.72 1.20
CA THR A 93 -29.36 -2.51 2.40
C THR A 93 -28.83 -1.09 2.52
N LYS A 94 -28.81 -0.33 1.41
CA LYS A 94 -28.18 1.00 1.31
C LYS A 94 -26.66 1.00 1.49
N GLU A 95 -26.04 -0.17 1.46
CA GLU A 95 -24.61 -0.31 1.52
C GLU A 95 -23.94 0.16 0.22
N VAL A 96 -22.74 0.71 0.34
CA VAL A 96 -21.93 1.13 -0.80
C VAL A 96 -21.36 -0.12 -1.45
N ILE A 97 -21.54 -0.20 -2.77
CA ILE A 97 -20.95 -1.26 -3.61
C ILE A 97 -19.69 -0.66 -4.26
N LEU A 98 -18.56 -1.28 -4.01
CA LEU A 98 -17.28 -0.92 -4.63
C LEU A 98 -17.00 -1.84 -5.81
N SER A 99 -16.25 -1.31 -6.79
CA SER A 99 -15.70 -2.14 -7.86
C SER A 99 -14.68 -3.15 -7.30
N TYR A 100 -14.38 -4.17 -8.05
CA TYR A 100 -13.19 -4.98 -7.78
C TYR A 100 -11.96 -4.13 -7.99
N GLY A 101 -11.04 -4.23 -7.02
CA GLY A 101 -9.94 -3.31 -6.91
C GLY A 101 -8.95 -3.37 -8.05
N THR A 102 -8.33 -2.25 -8.33
CA THR A 102 -7.11 -2.18 -9.12
C THR A 102 -5.93 -2.39 -8.21
N ASN A 103 -5.09 -3.37 -8.51
CA ASN A 103 -3.85 -3.62 -7.79
C ASN A 103 -2.74 -2.74 -8.33
N HIS A 104 -2.03 -2.06 -7.47
CA HIS A 104 -0.93 -1.16 -7.80
C HIS A 104 0.37 -1.65 -7.19
N LEU A 105 1.47 -1.43 -7.91
CA LEU A 105 2.82 -1.55 -7.38
C LEU A 105 3.49 -0.18 -7.43
N PHE A 106 3.88 0.33 -6.26
CA PHE A 106 4.63 1.57 -6.11
C PHE A 106 6.06 1.27 -5.72
N SER A 107 7.02 2.03 -6.24
CA SER A 107 8.42 1.93 -5.86
C SER A 107 9.07 3.30 -5.75
N GLY A 108 10.02 3.42 -4.85
CA GLY A 108 10.79 4.64 -4.66
C GLY A 108 11.62 4.61 -3.39
N SER A 109 12.18 5.76 -3.03
CA SER A 109 13.01 5.85 -1.83
C SER A 109 12.31 6.59 -0.71
N ILE A 110 12.52 6.09 0.51
CA ILE A 110 12.14 6.73 1.76
C ILE A 110 13.39 7.04 2.58
N THR A 111 13.29 8.07 3.42
CA THR A 111 14.30 8.41 4.42
C THR A 111 13.70 8.30 5.80
N VAL A 112 14.31 7.49 6.64
CA VAL A 112 13.92 7.27 8.04
C VAL A 112 14.91 7.99 8.94
N GLU A 113 14.42 8.85 9.82
CA GLU A 113 15.21 9.45 10.89
C GLU A 113 15.08 8.61 12.14
N ILE A 114 16.22 8.27 12.77
CA ILE A 114 16.26 7.72 14.10
C ILE A 114 16.98 8.68 15.05
N GLU A 115 16.62 8.60 16.32
CA GLU A 115 17.27 9.31 17.41
C GLU A 115 17.69 8.34 18.50
N ARG A 116 18.89 8.50 19.04
CA ARG A 116 19.39 7.77 20.22
C ARG A 116 20.10 8.69 21.19
N GLU A 117 20.23 8.27 22.44
CA GLU A 117 21.06 8.98 23.42
C GLU A 117 22.54 8.93 23.04
N ALA A 118 23.23 10.07 23.20
CA ALA A 118 24.64 10.21 22.82
C ALA A 118 25.62 9.42 23.71
N ASN A 119 25.19 9.13 24.95
CA ASN A 119 26.04 8.55 26.00
C ASN A 119 25.83 7.05 26.24
N ILE A 120 24.95 6.40 25.47
CA ILE A 120 24.76 4.96 25.56
C ILE A 120 25.96 4.28 24.90
N PHE A 121 26.62 3.39 25.65
CA PHE A 121 27.56 2.43 25.09
C PHE A 121 26.77 1.46 24.21
N ILE A 122 27.04 1.49 22.91
CA ILE A 122 26.42 0.56 21.98
C ILE A 122 27.15 -0.76 22.11
N ASP A 123 26.49 -1.76 22.71
CA ASP A 123 26.95 -3.12 22.72
C ASP A 123 26.37 -3.85 21.50
N PHE A 124 27.17 -4.74 20.87
CA PHE A 124 26.74 -5.53 19.72
C PHE A 124 25.57 -6.49 20.05
N GLU A 125 25.25 -6.67 21.32
CA GLU A 125 24.19 -7.57 21.80
C GLU A 125 22.87 -6.84 22.11
N ASP A 126 22.84 -5.49 22.11
CA ASP A 126 21.64 -4.70 22.45
C ASP A 126 20.94 -4.20 21.16
N SER A 127 19.92 -4.92 20.75
CA SER A 127 19.18 -4.69 19.51
C SER A 127 18.26 -3.45 19.54
N ASN A 128 18.02 -2.82 20.70
CA ASN A 128 17.14 -1.65 20.85
C ASN A 128 17.94 -0.37 21.12
N SER A 129 18.84 -0.02 20.23
CA SER A 129 19.75 1.10 20.44
C SER A 129 19.23 2.47 19.96
N PHE A 130 17.96 2.60 19.58
CA PHE A 130 17.32 3.86 19.21
C PHE A 130 15.94 4.02 19.86
N ASP A 131 15.57 5.28 20.16
CA ASP A 131 14.32 5.57 20.89
C ASP A 131 13.12 5.69 19.97
N VAL A 132 13.29 6.34 18.81
CA VAL A 132 12.21 6.63 17.86
C VAL A 132 12.73 6.52 16.44
N ALA A 133 11.95 5.86 15.59
CA ALA A 133 12.12 5.88 14.15
C ALA A 133 10.91 6.53 13.48
N LYS A 134 11.14 7.44 12.53
CA LYS A 134 10.07 8.09 11.76
C LYS A 134 10.48 8.31 10.32
N ILE A 135 9.55 8.18 9.40
CA ILE A 135 9.77 8.55 8.01
C ILE A 135 9.71 10.07 7.90
N VAL A 136 10.80 10.70 7.43
CA VAL A 136 10.92 12.16 7.30
C VAL A 136 10.83 12.62 5.86
N ALA A 137 11.04 11.74 4.90
CA ALA A 137 10.87 12.01 3.48
C ALA A 137 10.61 10.70 2.73
N GLY A 138 9.84 10.77 1.66
CA GLY A 138 9.59 9.64 0.77
C GLY A 138 8.65 10.04 -0.34
N LYS A 139 8.89 9.50 -1.53
CA LYS A 139 7.97 9.58 -2.65
C LYS A 139 8.10 8.29 -3.47
N LEU A 140 7.02 7.53 -3.50
CA LEU A 140 6.90 6.29 -4.26
C LEU A 140 6.05 6.57 -5.50
N GLN A 141 6.50 6.09 -6.65
CA GLN A 141 5.80 6.24 -7.91
C GLN A 141 5.17 4.93 -8.32
N GLU A 142 4.03 4.99 -8.98
CA GLU A 142 3.40 3.82 -9.56
C GLU A 142 4.28 3.25 -10.67
N MET A 143 4.65 1.98 -10.52
CA MET A 143 5.44 1.24 -11.50
C MET A 143 4.57 0.43 -12.44
N SER A 144 3.48 -0.11 -11.91
CA SER A 144 2.48 -0.86 -12.66
C SER A 144 1.15 -0.87 -11.92
N TYR A 145 0.09 -1.12 -12.66
CA TYR A 145 -1.23 -1.41 -12.10
C TYR A 145 -1.90 -2.52 -12.91
N GLU A 146 -2.79 -3.25 -12.26
CA GLU A 146 -3.59 -4.30 -12.86
C GLU A 146 -5.03 -4.16 -12.40
N GLU A 147 -5.92 -3.91 -13.34
CA GLU A 147 -7.34 -3.83 -13.09
C GLU A 147 -7.93 -5.25 -12.97
N ASN A 148 -8.58 -5.50 -11.86
CA ASN A 148 -9.17 -6.79 -11.57
C ASN A 148 -10.69 -6.73 -11.78
N PHE A 149 -11.14 -7.06 -12.99
CA PHE A 149 -12.56 -7.01 -13.37
C PHE A 149 -13.33 -8.29 -13.07
N SER A 150 -12.70 -9.32 -12.50
CA SER A 150 -13.39 -10.54 -12.16
C SER A 150 -14.24 -10.36 -10.90
N ASP A 151 -15.48 -9.89 -11.09
CA ASP A 151 -16.51 -9.91 -10.05
C ASP A 151 -17.11 -11.31 -9.95
N PRO A 152 -16.96 -12.04 -8.82
CA PRO A 152 -17.64 -13.31 -8.61
C PRO A 152 -19.17 -13.20 -8.69
N GLU A 153 -19.75 -12.02 -8.40
CA GLU A 153 -21.16 -11.76 -8.62
C GLU A 153 -21.47 -11.55 -10.10
N PHE A 154 -20.61 -10.87 -10.84
CA PHE A 154 -20.72 -10.76 -12.30
C PHE A 154 -20.61 -12.13 -12.99
N GLU A 155 -19.70 -12.99 -12.56
CA GLU A 155 -19.60 -14.36 -13.07
C GLU A 155 -20.82 -15.20 -12.72
N ARG A 156 -21.48 -14.94 -11.57
CA ARG A 156 -22.65 -15.69 -11.10
C ARG A 156 -23.96 -15.24 -11.76
N TYR A 157 -24.10 -13.95 -12.01
CA TYR A 157 -25.38 -13.37 -12.49
C TYR A 157 -25.30 -12.80 -13.90
N GLY A 158 -24.16 -12.91 -14.59
CA GLY A 158 -23.88 -12.17 -15.82
C GLY A 158 -23.72 -10.68 -15.61
N ARG A 159 -23.20 -9.97 -16.61
CA ARG A 159 -22.89 -8.53 -16.55
C ARG A 159 -24.11 -7.64 -16.25
N TYR A 160 -25.30 -8.13 -16.52
CA TYR A 160 -26.58 -7.43 -16.39
C TYR A 160 -27.57 -8.16 -15.49
N GLY A 161 -27.10 -9.08 -14.64
CA GLY A 161 -27.95 -9.92 -13.82
C GLY A 161 -28.61 -11.05 -14.63
N ASN A 162 -29.72 -11.57 -14.13
CA ASN A 162 -30.48 -12.61 -14.81
C ASN A 162 -31.77 -12.04 -15.39
N CYS A 163 -32.19 -12.56 -16.54
CA CYS A 163 -33.50 -12.25 -17.10
C CYS A 163 -34.61 -12.60 -16.10
N PRO A 164 -35.49 -11.64 -15.72
CA PRO A 164 -36.54 -11.89 -14.73
C PRO A 164 -37.54 -13.00 -15.14
N ASP A 165 -37.75 -13.16 -16.43
CA ASP A 165 -38.72 -14.12 -16.93
C ASP A 165 -38.18 -15.56 -17.00
N CYS A 166 -36.98 -15.76 -17.53
CA CYS A 166 -36.44 -17.08 -17.79
C CYS A 166 -35.21 -17.45 -16.95
N GLY A 167 -34.69 -16.51 -16.15
CA GLY A 167 -33.51 -16.73 -15.30
C GLY A 167 -32.19 -16.86 -16.05
N THR A 168 -32.17 -16.62 -17.39
CA THR A 168 -30.94 -16.67 -18.17
C THR A 168 -30.01 -15.54 -17.75
N PRO A 169 -28.70 -15.80 -17.44
CA PRO A 169 -27.74 -14.77 -17.21
C PRO A 169 -27.64 -13.82 -18.41
N LEU A 170 -27.66 -12.51 -18.15
CA LEU A 170 -27.61 -11.51 -19.19
C LEU A 170 -26.15 -11.07 -19.40
N ASP A 171 -25.77 -10.92 -20.68
CA ASP A 171 -24.48 -10.44 -21.13
C ASP A 171 -24.63 -9.50 -22.34
N ASP A 172 -23.54 -9.00 -22.88
CA ASP A 172 -23.55 -8.05 -24.01
C ASP A 172 -24.20 -8.63 -25.26
N ASP A 173 -24.19 -9.97 -25.41
CA ASP A 173 -24.71 -10.68 -26.60
C ASP A 173 -26.18 -11.00 -26.48
N ASN A 174 -26.73 -11.12 -25.27
CA ASN A 174 -28.10 -11.59 -25.06
C ASN A 174 -29.03 -10.59 -24.36
N VAL A 175 -28.55 -9.40 -23.94
CA VAL A 175 -29.41 -8.38 -23.34
C VAL A 175 -30.30 -7.73 -24.40
N GLY A 176 -31.63 -7.91 -24.27
CA GLY A 176 -32.61 -7.40 -25.22
C GLY A 176 -33.17 -6.00 -24.91
N GLY A 177 -32.81 -5.44 -23.77
CA GLY A 177 -33.30 -4.16 -23.25
C GLY A 177 -34.23 -4.33 -22.04
N ASN A 178 -34.41 -3.25 -21.27
CA ASN A 178 -35.20 -3.22 -20.03
C ASN A 178 -34.88 -4.31 -19.01
N GLY A 179 -33.65 -4.87 -19.04
CA GLY A 179 -33.23 -5.95 -18.15
C GLY A 179 -33.71 -7.34 -18.49
N PHE A 180 -34.27 -7.55 -19.69
CA PHE A 180 -34.69 -8.86 -20.21
C PHE A 180 -33.70 -9.39 -21.25
N CYS A 181 -33.64 -10.71 -21.42
CA CYS A 181 -32.90 -11.30 -22.53
C CYS A 181 -33.62 -11.04 -23.88
N ILE A 182 -32.87 -11.16 -24.99
CA ILE A 182 -33.38 -10.91 -26.35
C ILE A 182 -34.64 -11.76 -26.71
N ASN A 183 -34.81 -12.90 -26.04
CA ASN A 183 -35.99 -13.77 -26.28
C ASN A 183 -37.20 -13.32 -25.47
N CYS A 184 -37.02 -12.71 -24.31
CA CYS A 184 -38.12 -12.29 -23.43
C CYS A 184 -38.47 -10.80 -23.62
N ALA A 185 -37.52 -9.95 -24.00
CA ALA A 185 -37.73 -8.53 -24.21
C ALA A 185 -38.91 -8.15 -25.14
N PRO A 186 -39.20 -8.91 -26.23
CA PRO A 186 -40.34 -8.61 -27.11
C PRO A 186 -41.71 -8.77 -26.46
N THR A 187 -41.80 -9.43 -25.29
CA THR A 187 -43.06 -9.65 -24.57
C THR A 187 -43.37 -8.58 -23.52
N HIS A 188 -42.44 -7.65 -23.32
CA HIS A 188 -42.51 -6.52 -22.38
C HIS A 188 -42.25 -5.20 -23.07
#